data_acfbfe097b7eeaa7c528d945a7bc7e47
#
_entry.id   acfbfe097b7eeaa7c528d945a7bc7e47
#
_cell.length_a   1.000
_cell.length_b   1.000
_cell.length_c   1.000
_cell.angle_alpha   90.00
_cell.angle_beta   90.00
_cell.angle_gamma   90.00
#
_symmetry.space_group_name_H-M   'P 1'
#
loop_
_entity.id
_entity.type
_entity.pdbx_description
1 polymer ?
#
loop_
_entity_poly.entity_id
_entity_poly.type
_entity_poly.pdbx_seq_one_letter_code
_entity_poly.pdbx_strand_id
1 'polypeptide(L)'
;MHIRFAAFCLLALLAALTPQPARAHSAPSSFADLRLGKAGMEVSLQASATDLAHGLPTVEPEMLMTPAVATRQGPTLAATLLPRVQITADGRLLTGELKSVEAIPERKDVRLHFWFPYQKMPRTLHVHALLFPYDPRHKTFLNIFQEGALEREAVLDKDAPELDFRAGSRQSIFAVIKQFTFEGVHHIFLGPDHILFILGLLFLGGSIKQLLKIVTAFTVAHSITLALATFGILNPPARIIEPAIALSIVFVGIHSLLSKSKNEGLHDPRLWFAFGFGFIHGFGFANALHEMSLPRYALGYSLFSFNLGVEIGQMCIVLAAAPLLSLIGRRSLVLRRRVVTVGALGVILAGAFWFVQRAFFTA
;
A
#
# COMPACT_ATOMS: atom_id res chain seq x y z
N MET A 1 28.72 -8.54 -27.20
CA MET A 1 28.75 -7.85 -25.89
C MET A 1 27.38 -7.43 -25.41
N HIS A 2 26.50 -6.87 -26.23
CA HIS A 2 25.16 -6.36 -25.85
C HIS A 2 24.14 -7.44 -25.47
N ILE A 3 24.22 -8.69 -25.98
CA ILE A 3 23.30 -9.79 -25.62
C ILE A 3 23.56 -10.28 -24.19
N ARG A 4 24.83 -10.32 -23.78
CA ARG A 4 25.21 -10.68 -22.40
C ARG A 4 24.76 -9.62 -21.41
N PHE A 5 24.77 -8.36 -21.79
CA PHE A 5 24.29 -7.24 -20.96
C PHE A 5 22.78 -7.24 -20.80
N ALA A 6 22.01 -7.48 -21.88
CA ALA A 6 20.55 -7.56 -21.81
C ALA A 6 20.07 -8.81 -21.01
N ALA A 7 20.74 -9.95 -21.17
CA ALA A 7 20.47 -11.13 -20.36
C ALA A 7 20.87 -10.91 -18.90
N PHE A 8 21.94 -10.19 -18.63
CA PHE A 8 22.38 -9.81 -17.29
C PHE A 8 21.38 -8.83 -16.62
N CYS A 9 20.88 -7.83 -17.34
CA CYS A 9 19.86 -6.91 -16.83
C CYS A 9 18.54 -7.61 -16.54
N LEU A 10 18.13 -8.57 -17.37
CA LEU A 10 16.92 -9.36 -17.11
C LEU A 10 17.12 -10.37 -15.97
N LEU A 11 18.29 -11.00 -15.88
CA LEU A 11 18.68 -11.85 -14.75
C LEU A 11 18.85 -11.04 -13.46
N ALA A 12 19.39 -9.83 -13.52
CA ALA A 12 19.48 -8.91 -12.39
C ALA A 12 18.09 -8.42 -11.94
N LEU A 13 17.17 -8.18 -12.89
CA LEU A 13 15.76 -7.86 -12.59
C LEU A 13 15.04 -9.07 -11.96
N LEU A 14 15.29 -10.28 -12.46
CA LEU A 14 14.77 -11.52 -11.88
C LEU A 14 15.44 -11.90 -10.56
N ALA A 15 16.74 -11.58 -10.39
CA ALA A 15 17.46 -11.80 -9.13
C ALA A 15 17.11 -10.76 -8.05
N ALA A 16 16.75 -9.54 -8.44
CA ALA A 16 16.15 -8.55 -7.52
C ALA A 16 14.73 -8.96 -7.05
N LEU A 17 14.13 -9.92 -7.74
CA LEU A 17 12.87 -10.57 -7.40
C LEU A 17 13.08 -11.88 -6.61
N THR A 18 14.29 -12.13 -6.04
CA THR A 18 14.43 -13.24 -5.08
C THR A 18 13.36 -13.06 -4.01
N PRO A 19 12.55 -14.09 -3.74
CA PRO A 19 11.55 -14.00 -2.70
C PRO A 19 12.27 -13.82 -1.36
N GLN A 20 12.46 -12.59 -0.95
CA GLN A 20 12.51 -12.33 0.47
C GLN A 20 11.21 -12.89 1.02
N PRO A 21 11.17 -13.49 2.23
CA PRO A 21 9.91 -13.87 2.83
C PRO A 21 9.06 -12.61 2.89
N ALA A 22 8.33 -12.37 1.80
CA ALA A 22 7.35 -11.31 1.71
C ALA A 22 6.21 -11.80 2.58
N ARG A 23 6.29 -11.48 3.86
CA ARG A 23 5.07 -11.32 4.62
C ARG A 23 4.26 -10.33 3.79
N ALA A 24 3.14 -10.76 3.27
CA ALA A 24 2.17 -9.91 2.61
C ALA A 24 1.47 -9.04 3.67
N HIS A 25 2.26 -8.32 4.45
CA HIS A 25 1.77 -7.23 5.25
C HIS A 25 1.77 -6.03 4.30
N SER A 26 0.64 -5.35 4.21
CA SER A 26 0.62 -3.92 3.86
C SER A 26 1.86 -3.29 4.50
N ALA A 27 2.54 -2.40 3.80
CA ALA A 27 3.71 -1.73 4.36
C ALA A 27 3.39 -1.33 5.79
N PRO A 28 4.27 -1.64 6.77
CA PRO A 28 3.99 -1.41 8.17
C PRO A 28 3.56 0.04 8.35
N SER A 29 2.36 0.25 8.86
CA SER A 29 1.72 1.56 8.90
C SER A 29 0.98 1.79 10.20
N SER A 30 0.92 3.04 10.60
CA SER A 30 0.13 3.53 11.72
C SER A 30 -0.65 4.78 11.31
N PHE A 31 -1.64 5.12 12.10
CA PHE A 31 -2.54 6.25 11.84
C PHE A 31 -2.56 7.16 13.06
N ALA A 32 -2.49 8.45 12.82
CA ALA A 32 -2.55 9.50 13.82
C ALA A 32 -3.58 10.54 13.43
N ASP A 33 -4.73 10.55 14.07
CA ASP A 33 -5.76 11.57 13.89
C ASP A 33 -5.66 12.61 15.00
N LEU A 34 -5.45 13.85 14.64
CA LEU A 34 -5.40 15.01 15.53
C LEU A 34 -6.66 15.85 15.33
N ARG A 35 -7.56 15.88 16.31
CA ARG A 35 -8.81 16.62 16.26
C ARG A 35 -8.72 17.85 17.17
N LEU A 36 -8.57 19.02 16.55
CA LEU A 36 -8.46 20.29 17.27
C LEU A 36 -9.82 20.73 17.82
N GLY A 37 -9.92 20.83 19.14
CA GLY A 37 -11.08 21.35 19.86
C GLY A 37 -10.81 22.75 20.43
N LYS A 38 -11.76 23.32 21.18
CA LYS A 38 -11.61 24.66 21.77
C LYS A 38 -10.64 24.71 22.97
N ALA A 39 -10.61 23.64 23.77
CA ALA A 39 -9.85 23.58 25.04
C ALA A 39 -8.77 22.48 25.05
N GLY A 40 -8.52 21.83 23.93
CA GLY A 40 -7.54 20.77 23.80
C GLY A 40 -7.72 20.04 22.48
N MET A 41 -6.82 19.12 22.23
CA MET A 41 -6.78 18.29 21.04
C MET A 41 -6.93 16.82 21.43
N GLU A 42 -7.85 16.11 20.77
CA GLU A 42 -7.94 14.67 20.84
C GLU A 42 -6.98 14.08 19.81
N VAL A 43 -6.14 13.16 20.25
CA VAL A 43 -5.19 12.44 19.39
C VAL A 43 -5.50 10.95 19.47
N SER A 44 -5.80 10.36 18.34
CA SER A 44 -6.01 8.91 18.20
C SER A 44 -4.83 8.30 17.46
N LEU A 45 -4.10 7.41 18.13
CA LEU A 45 -3.00 6.63 17.53
C LEU A 45 -3.46 5.19 17.33
N GLN A 46 -3.44 4.71 16.10
CA GLN A 46 -3.76 3.33 15.75
C GLN A 46 -2.56 2.66 15.11
N ALA A 47 -2.21 1.47 15.57
CA ALA A 47 -1.12 0.68 15.02
C ALA A 47 -1.39 -0.82 15.16
N SER A 48 -0.67 -1.63 14.38
CA SER A 48 -0.79 -3.08 14.45
C SER A 48 -0.37 -3.62 15.83
N ALA A 49 -1.04 -4.66 16.29
CA ALA A 49 -0.67 -5.35 17.51
C ALA A 49 0.77 -5.87 17.48
N THR A 50 1.24 -6.29 16.31
CA THR A 50 2.61 -6.76 16.10
C THR A 50 3.64 -5.65 16.36
N ASP A 51 3.39 -4.45 15.82
CA ASP A 51 4.30 -3.31 16.05
C ASP A 51 4.29 -2.86 17.51
N LEU A 52 3.12 -2.85 18.14
CA LEU A 52 2.97 -2.46 19.54
C LEU A 52 3.59 -3.48 20.51
N ALA A 53 3.44 -4.77 20.24
CA ALA A 53 4.01 -5.84 21.04
C ALA A 53 5.56 -5.83 21.05
N HIS A 54 6.19 -5.24 20.02
CA HIS A 54 7.65 -5.08 20.02
C HIS A 54 8.18 -4.27 21.22
N GLY A 55 7.36 -3.39 21.78
CA GLY A 55 7.63 -2.65 23.00
C GLY A 55 7.20 -3.36 24.30
N LEU A 56 6.62 -4.55 24.21
CA LEU A 56 6.03 -5.31 25.32
C LEU A 56 6.59 -6.76 25.36
N PRO A 57 7.79 -6.99 25.91
CA PRO A 57 8.49 -8.28 25.79
C PRO A 57 7.74 -9.52 26.30
N THR A 58 6.71 -9.33 27.14
CA THR A 58 5.94 -10.41 27.76
C THR A 58 4.52 -10.55 27.20
N VAL A 59 4.18 -9.82 26.15
CA VAL A 59 2.82 -9.80 25.59
C VAL A 59 2.86 -10.19 24.12
N GLU A 60 2.26 -11.32 23.78
CA GLU A 60 2.10 -11.73 22.40
C GLU A 60 1.09 -10.81 21.69
N PRO A 61 1.28 -10.50 20.38
CA PRO A 61 0.40 -9.61 19.61
C PRO A 61 -1.09 -9.99 19.72
N GLU A 62 -1.40 -11.27 19.65
CA GLU A 62 -2.77 -11.80 19.72
C GLU A 62 -3.45 -11.49 21.06
N MET A 63 -2.69 -11.41 22.14
CA MET A 63 -3.22 -11.07 23.47
C MET A 63 -3.74 -9.62 23.51
N LEU A 64 -3.15 -8.71 22.74
CA LEU A 64 -3.61 -7.32 22.63
C LEU A 64 -4.98 -7.19 21.95
N MET A 65 -5.44 -8.23 21.27
CA MET A 65 -6.79 -8.26 20.68
C MET A 65 -7.88 -8.47 21.72
N THR A 66 -7.52 -8.85 22.94
CA THR A 66 -8.46 -8.93 24.06
C THR A 66 -8.63 -7.55 24.71
N PRO A 67 -9.83 -6.94 24.73
CA PRO A 67 -10.01 -5.58 25.25
C PRO A 67 -9.47 -5.35 26.67
N ALA A 68 -9.63 -6.33 27.56
CA ALA A 68 -9.11 -6.26 28.92
C ALA A 68 -7.59 -6.21 28.98
N VAL A 69 -6.90 -6.95 28.10
CA VAL A 69 -5.42 -6.94 28.01
C VAL A 69 -4.95 -5.63 27.41
N ALA A 70 -5.56 -5.17 26.30
CA ALA A 70 -5.22 -3.89 25.68
C ALA A 70 -5.36 -2.73 26.68
N THR A 71 -6.46 -2.67 27.41
CA THR A 71 -6.70 -1.65 28.43
C THR A 71 -5.65 -1.72 29.55
N ARG A 72 -5.32 -2.92 30.05
CA ARG A 72 -4.29 -3.11 31.09
C ARG A 72 -2.89 -2.68 30.62
N GLN A 73 -2.55 -2.91 29.34
CA GLN A 73 -1.27 -2.53 28.77
C GLN A 73 -1.22 -1.07 28.31
N GLY A 74 -2.36 -0.39 28.30
CA GLY A 74 -2.50 1.00 27.85
C GLY A 74 -1.46 1.96 28.42
N PRO A 75 -1.24 2.01 29.75
CA PRO A 75 -0.21 2.89 30.34
C PRO A 75 1.21 2.60 29.83
N THR A 76 1.58 1.32 29.65
CA THR A 76 2.90 0.93 29.12
C THR A 76 3.04 1.31 27.66
N LEU A 77 2.00 1.08 26.85
CA LEU A 77 1.95 1.50 25.44
C LEU A 77 2.04 3.04 25.32
N ALA A 78 1.30 3.77 26.15
CA ALA A 78 1.35 5.22 26.16
C ALA A 78 2.74 5.75 26.56
N ALA A 79 3.38 5.18 27.57
CA ALA A 79 4.74 5.53 27.98
C ALA A 79 5.78 5.29 26.87
N THR A 80 5.53 4.31 25.99
CA THR A 80 6.40 3.99 24.85
C THR A 80 6.14 4.94 23.65
N LEU A 81 4.87 5.26 23.36
CA LEU A 81 4.49 5.99 22.16
C LEU A 81 4.54 7.51 22.34
N LEU A 82 4.13 8.06 23.49
CA LEU A 82 4.10 9.51 23.71
C LEU A 82 5.46 10.21 23.48
N PRO A 83 6.61 9.65 23.90
CA PRO A 83 7.90 10.26 23.58
C PRO A 83 8.24 10.30 22.08
N ARG A 84 7.60 9.42 21.30
CA ARG A 84 7.80 9.30 19.85
C ARG A 84 6.84 10.18 19.02
N VAL A 85 5.85 10.79 19.69
CA VAL A 85 4.90 11.74 19.11
C VAL A 85 4.99 13.03 19.89
N GLN A 86 5.76 13.98 19.38
CA GLN A 86 5.92 15.28 20.00
C GLN A 86 5.06 16.31 19.26
N ILE A 87 4.18 16.97 19.97
CA ILE A 87 3.28 17.98 19.40
C ILE A 87 3.54 19.30 20.10
N THR A 88 3.98 20.27 19.32
CA THR A 88 4.24 21.63 19.76
C THR A 88 3.15 22.57 19.21
N ALA A 89 2.49 23.30 20.07
CA ALA A 89 1.45 24.28 19.73
C ALA A 89 1.93 25.70 20.03
N ASP A 90 1.97 26.56 19.02
CA ASP A 90 2.47 27.95 19.11
C ASP A 90 3.83 28.03 19.87
N GLY A 91 4.75 27.10 19.57
CA GLY A 91 6.08 27.01 20.15
C GLY A 91 6.16 26.37 21.56
N ARG A 92 5.05 25.84 22.10
CA ARG A 92 5.02 25.15 23.39
C ARG A 92 4.74 23.67 23.20
N LEU A 93 5.60 22.82 23.76
CA LEU A 93 5.39 21.38 23.77
C LEU A 93 4.14 21.05 24.60
N LEU A 94 3.22 20.28 24.02
CA LEU A 94 2.03 19.78 24.69
C LEU A 94 2.33 18.44 25.38
N THR A 95 1.69 18.23 26.52
CA THR A 95 1.74 16.96 27.24
C THR A 95 0.43 16.20 27.03
N GLY A 96 0.52 14.98 26.50
CA GLY A 96 -0.62 14.13 26.25
C GLY A 96 -0.96 13.24 27.45
N GLU A 97 -2.24 13.02 27.70
CA GLU A 97 -2.79 12.11 28.69
C GLU A 97 -3.55 10.99 28.01
N LEU A 98 -3.27 9.73 28.36
CA LEU A 98 -4.04 8.59 27.89
C LEU A 98 -5.48 8.63 28.47
N LYS A 99 -6.47 8.53 27.61
CA LYS A 99 -7.88 8.50 28.00
C LYS A 99 -8.49 7.09 27.89
N SER A 100 -8.22 6.39 26.80
CA SER A 100 -8.73 5.04 26.58
C SER A 100 -7.87 4.26 25.60
N VAL A 101 -8.04 2.93 25.62
CA VAL A 101 -7.43 2.01 24.67
C VAL A 101 -8.53 1.09 24.14
N GLU A 102 -8.55 0.89 22.84
CA GLU A 102 -9.48 0.07 22.10
C GLU A 102 -8.74 -0.99 21.30
N ALA A 103 -9.08 -2.27 21.48
CA ALA A 103 -8.65 -3.33 20.60
C ALA A 103 -9.56 -3.41 19.38
N ILE A 104 -9.01 -3.58 18.18
CA ILE A 104 -9.74 -3.72 16.92
C ILE A 104 -9.38 -5.10 16.32
N PRO A 105 -10.02 -6.19 16.79
CA PRO A 105 -9.64 -7.55 16.43
C PRO A 105 -9.72 -7.84 14.94
N GLU A 106 -10.71 -7.27 14.24
CA GLU A 106 -10.91 -7.47 12.79
C GLU A 106 -9.73 -7.00 11.96
N ARG A 107 -8.93 -6.05 12.50
CA ARG A 107 -7.76 -5.45 11.85
C ARG A 107 -6.44 -5.88 12.46
N LYS A 108 -6.49 -6.59 13.59
CA LYS A 108 -5.32 -6.89 14.42
C LYS A 108 -4.60 -5.61 14.90
N ASP A 109 -5.37 -4.55 15.15
CA ASP A 109 -4.87 -3.23 15.56
C ASP A 109 -5.30 -2.89 16.98
N VAL A 110 -4.56 -1.97 17.60
CA VAL A 110 -4.94 -1.30 18.83
C VAL A 110 -4.95 0.21 18.61
N ARG A 111 -5.96 0.87 19.11
CA ARG A 111 -6.12 2.32 19.06
C ARG A 111 -6.01 2.90 20.47
N LEU A 112 -5.15 3.91 20.63
CA LEU A 112 -4.97 4.65 21.86
C LEU A 112 -5.51 6.06 21.67
N HIS A 113 -6.35 6.52 22.59
CA HIS A 113 -6.90 7.86 22.61
C HIS A 113 -6.19 8.69 23.66
N PHE A 114 -5.64 9.83 23.25
CA PHE A 114 -4.96 10.79 24.10
C PHE A 114 -5.67 12.13 24.07
N TRP A 115 -5.52 12.88 25.17
CA TRP A 115 -5.96 14.26 25.28
C TRP A 115 -4.75 15.16 25.50
N PHE A 116 -4.61 16.20 24.69
CA PHE A 116 -3.57 17.22 24.79
C PHE A 116 -4.22 18.54 25.13
N PRO A 117 -4.22 19.00 26.41
CA PRO A 117 -4.86 20.23 26.83
C PRO A 117 -4.12 21.46 26.32
N TYR A 118 -4.85 22.50 25.96
CA TYR A 118 -4.36 23.84 25.73
C TYR A 118 -5.42 24.88 26.09
N GLN A 119 -4.99 26.10 26.45
CA GLN A 119 -5.91 27.16 26.89
C GLN A 119 -6.65 27.84 25.75
N LYS A 120 -6.01 27.89 24.56
CA LYS A 120 -6.52 28.54 23.37
C LYS A 120 -6.14 27.70 22.16
N MET A 121 -7.06 27.66 21.17
CA MET A 121 -6.79 26.97 19.90
C MET A 121 -5.51 27.53 19.27
N PRO A 122 -4.53 26.67 18.99
CA PRO A 122 -3.24 27.08 18.45
C PRO A 122 -3.37 27.58 17.00
N ARG A 123 -2.53 28.53 16.64
CA ARG A 123 -2.40 29.00 15.25
C ARG A 123 -1.45 28.12 14.45
N THR A 124 -0.45 27.54 15.13
CA THR A 124 0.54 26.66 14.51
C THR A 124 0.71 25.39 15.34
N LEU A 125 0.79 24.27 14.64
CA LEU A 125 1.20 22.99 15.22
C LEU A 125 2.45 22.52 14.48
N HIS A 126 3.43 22.08 15.25
CA HIS A 126 4.55 21.31 14.76
C HIS A 126 4.41 19.90 15.34
N VAL A 127 4.32 18.91 14.48
CA VAL A 127 4.15 17.49 14.86
C VAL A 127 5.36 16.73 14.40
N HIS A 128 6.07 16.13 15.33
CA HIS A 128 7.10 15.13 15.05
C HIS A 128 6.56 13.77 15.45
N ALA A 129 6.55 12.80 14.52
CA ALA A 129 6.10 11.44 14.81
C ALA A 129 6.97 10.40 14.10
N LEU A 130 7.69 9.61 14.91
CA LEU A 130 8.44 8.43 14.47
C LEU A 130 8.08 7.27 15.41
N LEU A 131 6.88 6.69 15.19
CA LEU A 131 6.27 5.73 16.13
C LEU A 131 7.10 4.45 16.27
N PHE A 132 7.65 3.94 15.17
CA PHE A 132 8.38 2.67 15.15
C PHE A 132 9.76 2.83 14.49
N PRO A 133 10.73 3.44 15.18
CA PRO A 133 12.05 3.78 14.61
C PRO A 133 12.89 2.56 14.23
N TYR A 134 12.52 1.35 14.72
CA TYR A 134 13.19 0.10 14.39
C TYR A 134 12.82 -0.44 12.99
N ASP A 135 11.69 -0.02 12.42
CA ASP A 135 11.34 -0.38 11.04
C ASP A 135 11.47 0.84 10.10
N PRO A 136 12.52 0.88 9.28
CA PRO A 136 12.77 2.01 8.38
C PRO A 136 11.73 2.15 7.25
N ARG A 137 10.84 1.16 7.06
CA ARG A 137 9.76 1.20 6.07
C ARG A 137 8.43 1.65 6.67
N HIS A 138 8.39 1.81 8.00
CA HIS A 138 7.16 2.19 8.68
C HIS A 138 6.72 3.60 8.28
N LYS A 139 5.44 3.75 7.98
CA LYS A 139 4.81 5.02 7.64
C LYS A 139 3.71 5.36 8.64
N THR A 140 3.66 6.61 9.08
CA THR A 140 2.57 7.14 9.91
C THR A 140 1.72 8.08 9.08
N PHE A 141 0.46 7.72 8.87
CA PHE A 141 -0.53 8.59 8.22
C PHE A 141 -1.10 9.55 9.27
N LEU A 142 -0.83 10.83 9.08
CA LEU A 142 -1.22 11.88 9.99
C LEU A 142 -2.35 12.72 9.40
N ASN A 143 -3.46 12.80 10.11
CA ASN A 143 -4.63 13.61 9.75
C ASN A 143 -4.86 14.71 10.80
N ILE A 144 -5.05 15.94 10.39
CA ILE A 144 -5.40 17.05 11.27
C ILE A 144 -6.78 17.54 10.92
N PHE A 145 -7.69 17.48 11.90
CA PHE A 145 -9.08 17.91 11.78
C PHE A 145 -9.31 19.18 12.60
N GLN A 146 -10.01 20.15 12.03
CA GLN A 146 -10.49 21.32 12.72
C GLN A 146 -11.99 21.49 12.45
N GLU A 147 -12.78 21.70 13.51
CA GLU A 147 -14.25 21.81 13.42
C GLU A 147 -14.91 20.64 12.66
N GLY A 148 -14.36 19.44 12.81
CA GLY A 148 -14.85 18.24 12.13
C GLY A 148 -14.45 18.11 10.66
N ALA A 149 -13.78 19.10 10.08
CA ALA A 149 -13.24 19.05 8.72
C ALA A 149 -11.76 18.64 8.73
N LEU A 150 -11.34 17.80 7.77
CA LEU A 150 -9.93 17.53 7.54
C LEU A 150 -9.27 18.76 6.93
N GLU A 151 -8.30 19.31 7.63
CA GLU A 151 -7.55 20.49 7.18
C GLU A 151 -6.19 20.10 6.58
N ARG A 152 -5.60 19.02 7.06
CA ARG A 152 -4.27 18.57 6.62
C ARG A 152 -4.15 17.06 6.70
N GLU A 153 -3.49 16.49 5.70
CA GLU A 153 -3.05 15.10 5.65
C GLU A 153 -1.56 15.06 5.29
N ALA A 154 -0.82 14.14 5.90
CA ALA A 154 0.58 13.90 5.62
C ALA A 154 0.95 12.44 5.88
N VAL A 155 1.99 11.98 5.22
CA VAL A 155 2.65 10.70 5.53
C VAL A 155 4.01 11.02 6.12
N LEU A 156 4.23 10.56 7.35
CA LEU A 156 5.48 10.74 8.08
C LEU A 156 6.24 9.41 8.06
N ASP A 157 7.53 9.50 7.85
CA ASP A 157 8.46 8.37 7.90
C ASP A 157 9.82 8.81 8.46
N LYS A 158 10.81 7.93 8.44
CA LYS A 158 12.16 8.23 8.96
C LYS A 158 12.86 9.38 8.23
N ASP A 159 12.53 9.61 6.95
CA ASP A 159 13.17 10.63 6.11
C ASP A 159 12.44 11.97 6.18
N ALA A 160 11.14 11.95 6.58
CA ALA A 160 10.29 13.12 6.78
C ALA A 160 9.39 12.92 8.03
N PRO A 161 9.96 12.94 9.27
CA PRO A 161 9.20 12.65 10.49
C PRO A 161 8.38 13.82 11.02
N GLU A 162 8.39 14.96 10.35
CA GLU A 162 7.84 16.21 10.86
C GLU A 162 6.80 16.82 9.93
N LEU A 163 5.81 17.49 10.52
CA LEU A 163 4.81 18.28 9.83
C LEU A 163 4.56 19.60 10.53
N ASP A 164 4.68 20.69 9.78
CA ASP A 164 4.19 22.01 10.18
C ASP A 164 2.76 22.23 9.67
N PHE A 165 1.85 22.54 10.58
CA PHE A 165 0.48 22.90 10.29
C PHE A 165 0.17 24.31 10.79
N ARG A 166 -0.48 25.11 9.95
CA ARG A 166 -1.00 26.42 10.34
C ARG A 166 -2.52 26.41 10.23
N ALA A 167 -3.20 26.70 11.34
CA ALA A 167 -4.66 26.72 11.38
C ALA A 167 -5.23 27.72 10.35
N GLY A 168 -6.27 27.30 9.65
CA GLY A 168 -6.87 28.10 8.56
C GLY A 168 -6.17 27.98 7.20
N SER A 169 -5.07 27.21 7.10
CA SER A 169 -4.44 26.88 5.82
C SER A 169 -4.97 25.53 5.32
N ARG A 170 -5.95 25.55 4.45
CA ARG A 170 -6.41 24.32 3.80
C ARG A 170 -5.29 23.71 2.96
N GLN A 171 -5.11 22.41 3.05
CA GLN A 171 -4.20 21.69 2.16
C GLN A 171 -4.64 21.93 0.71
N SER A 172 -3.72 22.38 -0.13
CA SER A 172 -4.01 22.53 -1.55
C SER A 172 -4.43 21.17 -2.13
N ILE A 173 -5.56 21.12 -2.83
CA ILE A 173 -6.00 19.92 -3.59
C ILE A 173 -4.87 19.39 -4.46
N PHE A 174 -4.03 20.28 -5.00
CA PHE A 174 -2.86 19.89 -5.77
C PHE A 174 -1.81 19.11 -4.95
N ALA A 175 -1.61 19.47 -3.68
CA ALA A 175 -0.70 18.73 -2.80
C ALA A 175 -1.22 17.31 -2.50
N VAL A 176 -2.52 17.16 -2.28
CA VAL A 176 -3.19 15.84 -2.14
C VAL A 176 -3.01 15.02 -3.41
N ILE A 177 -3.32 15.59 -4.57
CA ILE A 177 -3.17 14.92 -5.86
C ILE A 177 -1.73 14.45 -6.07
N LYS A 178 -0.74 15.32 -5.86
CA LYS A 178 0.67 14.97 -6.00
C LYS A 178 1.07 13.81 -5.07
N GLN A 179 0.68 13.90 -3.81
CA GLN A 179 1.01 12.90 -2.79
C GLN A 179 0.43 11.54 -3.15
N PHE A 180 -0.88 11.46 -3.41
CA PHE A 180 -1.53 10.18 -3.70
C PHE A 180 -1.12 9.60 -5.06
N THR A 181 -0.81 10.43 -6.05
CA THR A 181 -0.22 9.95 -7.32
C THR A 181 1.13 9.30 -7.06
N PHE A 182 1.98 9.93 -6.23
CA PHE A 182 3.28 9.33 -5.87
C PHE A 182 3.11 8.00 -5.12
N GLU A 183 2.18 7.95 -4.15
CA GLU A 183 1.88 6.70 -3.40
C GLU A 183 1.35 5.59 -4.33
N GLY A 184 0.53 5.92 -5.32
CA GLY A 184 0.08 4.96 -6.33
C GLY A 184 1.21 4.41 -7.21
N VAL A 185 2.14 5.25 -7.65
CA VAL A 185 3.35 4.80 -8.36
C VAL A 185 4.18 3.90 -7.45
N HIS A 186 4.41 4.32 -6.23
CA HIS A 186 5.20 3.59 -5.24
C HIS A 186 4.59 2.22 -4.91
N HIS A 187 3.26 2.15 -4.78
CA HIS A 187 2.51 0.92 -4.58
C HIS A 187 2.80 -0.13 -5.67
N ILE A 188 2.85 0.27 -6.94
CA ILE A 188 3.17 -0.63 -8.05
C ILE A 188 4.61 -1.13 -7.99
N PHE A 189 5.57 -0.25 -7.68
CA PHE A 189 6.98 -0.64 -7.64
C PHE A 189 7.36 -1.43 -6.38
N LEU A 190 6.69 -1.23 -5.26
CA LEU A 190 6.88 -2.02 -4.05
C LEU A 190 6.04 -3.30 -4.02
N GLY A 191 4.97 -3.38 -4.81
CA GLY A 191 4.11 -4.55 -4.90
C GLY A 191 4.64 -5.59 -5.90
N PRO A 192 5.41 -6.61 -5.49
CA PRO A 192 5.93 -7.62 -6.40
C PRO A 192 4.82 -8.37 -7.14
N ASP A 193 3.64 -8.47 -6.54
CA ASP A 193 2.44 -9.06 -7.16
C ASP A 193 2.09 -8.35 -8.47
N HIS A 194 2.06 -7.02 -8.47
CA HIS A 194 1.76 -6.20 -9.64
C HIS A 194 2.83 -6.32 -10.71
N ILE A 195 4.11 -6.30 -10.31
CA ILE A 195 5.24 -6.42 -11.24
C ILE A 195 5.20 -7.76 -11.95
N LEU A 196 5.04 -8.87 -11.19
CA LEU A 196 5.00 -10.21 -11.77
C LEU A 196 3.76 -10.43 -12.64
N PHE A 197 2.61 -9.90 -12.24
CA PHE A 197 1.39 -9.95 -13.02
C PHE A 197 1.58 -9.24 -14.38
N ILE A 198 2.11 -8.00 -14.39
CA ILE A 198 2.37 -7.22 -15.60
C ILE A 198 3.41 -7.93 -16.48
N LEU A 199 4.50 -8.44 -15.92
CA LEU A 199 5.51 -9.20 -16.66
C LEU A 199 4.91 -10.45 -17.32
N GLY A 200 4.06 -11.20 -16.61
CA GLY A 200 3.33 -12.34 -17.15
C GLY A 200 2.48 -11.98 -18.36
N LEU A 201 1.77 -10.83 -18.31
CA LEU A 201 1.00 -10.30 -19.45
C LEU A 201 1.91 -9.89 -20.62
N LEU A 202 3.08 -9.30 -20.34
CA LEU A 202 4.05 -8.86 -21.34
C LEU A 202 4.70 -10.03 -22.10
N PHE A 203 4.89 -11.18 -21.45
CA PHE A 203 5.48 -12.38 -22.08
C PHE A 203 4.64 -12.92 -23.23
N LEU A 204 3.33 -12.64 -23.24
CA LEU A 204 2.43 -12.96 -24.33
C LEU A 204 2.69 -12.12 -25.58
N GLY A 205 3.45 -11.00 -25.45
CA GLY A 205 3.73 -10.08 -26.55
C GLY A 205 2.52 -9.22 -26.89
N GLY A 206 2.60 -8.53 -28.02
CA GLY A 206 1.59 -7.60 -28.52
C GLY A 206 2.16 -6.21 -28.77
N SER A 207 1.35 -5.33 -29.35
CA SER A 207 1.74 -3.93 -29.52
C SER A 207 1.69 -3.16 -28.20
N ILE A 208 2.51 -2.11 -28.07
CA ILE A 208 2.48 -1.25 -26.87
C ILE A 208 1.07 -0.71 -26.62
N LYS A 209 0.36 -0.29 -27.67
CA LYS A 209 -1.02 0.21 -27.54
C LYS A 209 -1.97 -0.84 -26.94
N GLN A 210 -1.80 -2.10 -27.32
CA GLN A 210 -2.60 -3.20 -26.79
C GLN A 210 -2.25 -3.48 -25.32
N LEU A 211 -0.97 -3.52 -24.98
CA LEU A 211 -0.51 -3.71 -23.60
C LEU A 211 -0.99 -2.58 -22.68
N LEU A 212 -0.94 -1.32 -23.15
CA LEU A 212 -1.50 -0.19 -22.40
C LEU A 212 -3.02 -0.34 -22.18
N LYS A 213 -3.80 -0.76 -23.17
CA LYS A 213 -5.23 -1.04 -22.98
C LYS A 213 -5.49 -2.12 -21.93
N ILE A 214 -4.64 -3.16 -21.88
CA ILE A 214 -4.77 -4.25 -20.92
C ILE A 214 -4.51 -3.75 -19.50
N VAL A 215 -3.44 -2.98 -19.29
CA VAL A 215 -3.16 -2.44 -17.95
C VAL A 215 -4.19 -1.40 -17.53
N THR A 216 -4.69 -0.56 -18.44
CA THR A 216 -5.81 0.36 -18.15
C THR A 216 -7.08 -0.40 -17.75
N ALA A 217 -7.41 -1.51 -18.43
CA ALA A 217 -8.56 -2.34 -18.04
C ALA A 217 -8.41 -2.88 -16.61
N PHE A 218 -7.20 -3.31 -16.22
CA PHE A 218 -6.89 -3.69 -14.86
C PHE A 218 -7.08 -2.52 -13.88
N THR A 219 -6.51 -1.34 -14.17
CA THR A 219 -6.61 -0.16 -13.30
C THR A 219 -8.05 0.30 -13.12
N VAL A 220 -8.89 0.24 -14.15
CA VAL A 220 -10.31 0.59 -14.05
C VAL A 220 -11.03 -0.35 -13.08
N ALA A 221 -10.84 -1.66 -13.21
CA ALA A 221 -11.44 -2.65 -12.31
C ALA A 221 -10.91 -2.50 -10.87
N HIS A 222 -9.60 -2.32 -10.72
CA HIS A 222 -8.93 -2.04 -9.46
C HIS A 222 -9.51 -0.81 -8.76
N SER A 223 -9.71 0.28 -9.52
CA SER A 223 -10.30 1.52 -9.00
C SER A 223 -11.72 1.33 -8.46
N ILE A 224 -12.53 0.53 -9.15
CA ILE A 224 -13.91 0.23 -8.73
C ILE A 224 -13.90 -0.51 -7.39
N THR A 225 -13.12 -1.58 -7.27
CA THR A 225 -13.11 -2.38 -6.05
C THR A 225 -12.42 -1.67 -4.89
N LEU A 226 -11.37 -0.91 -5.16
CA LEU A 226 -10.76 -0.04 -4.16
C LEU A 226 -11.76 0.99 -3.63
N ALA A 227 -12.56 1.62 -4.50
CA ALA A 227 -13.61 2.54 -4.09
C ALA A 227 -14.71 1.83 -3.27
N LEU A 228 -15.20 0.67 -3.71
CA LEU A 228 -16.22 -0.11 -2.99
C LEU A 228 -15.76 -0.46 -1.57
N ALA A 229 -14.52 -0.86 -1.42
CA ALA A 229 -13.96 -1.21 -0.13
C ALA A 229 -13.68 0.02 0.74
N THR A 230 -13.14 1.11 0.17
CA THR A 230 -12.89 2.35 0.91
C THR A 230 -14.17 3.00 1.42
N PHE A 231 -15.27 2.91 0.66
CA PHE A 231 -16.58 3.37 1.12
C PHE A 231 -17.29 2.38 2.06
N GLY A 232 -16.68 1.25 2.38
CA GLY A 232 -17.27 0.24 3.27
C GLY A 232 -18.45 -0.52 2.67
N ILE A 233 -18.64 -0.44 1.34
CA ILE A 233 -19.76 -1.11 0.63
C ILE A 233 -19.52 -2.61 0.53
N LEU A 234 -18.26 -2.99 0.26
CA LEU A 234 -17.85 -4.38 0.11
C LEU A 234 -16.41 -4.53 0.62
N ASN A 235 -16.22 -5.37 1.63
CA ASN A 235 -14.90 -5.61 2.22
C ASN A 235 -14.69 -7.13 2.46
N PRO A 236 -14.32 -7.87 1.41
CA PRO A 236 -14.08 -9.30 1.54
C PRO A 236 -12.86 -9.58 2.42
N PRO A 237 -12.85 -10.69 3.17
CA PRO A 237 -11.75 -11.00 4.08
C PRO A 237 -10.43 -11.24 3.34
N ALA A 238 -9.33 -10.70 3.89
CA ALA A 238 -7.97 -10.80 3.33
C ALA A 238 -7.55 -12.25 3.06
N ARG A 239 -7.95 -13.19 3.92
CA ARG A 239 -7.70 -14.64 3.76
C ARG A 239 -8.24 -15.24 2.45
N ILE A 240 -9.16 -14.56 1.76
CA ILE A 240 -9.67 -14.98 0.45
C ILE A 240 -8.97 -14.20 -0.66
N ILE A 241 -8.81 -12.89 -0.46
CA ILE A 241 -8.27 -11.98 -1.46
C ILE A 241 -6.78 -12.23 -1.72
N GLU A 242 -5.98 -12.38 -0.68
CA GLU A 242 -4.54 -12.55 -0.84
C GLU A 242 -4.15 -13.84 -1.59
N PRO A 243 -4.71 -15.03 -1.29
CA PRO A 243 -4.49 -16.21 -2.11
C PRO A 243 -5.01 -16.05 -3.55
N ALA A 244 -6.15 -15.36 -3.75
CA ALA A 244 -6.69 -15.11 -5.09
C ALA A 244 -5.77 -14.21 -5.93
N ILE A 245 -5.13 -13.20 -5.32
CA ILE A 245 -4.09 -12.39 -5.96
C ILE A 245 -2.93 -13.28 -6.42
N ALA A 246 -2.39 -14.12 -5.53
CA ALA A 246 -1.29 -15.00 -5.87
C ALA A 246 -1.67 -16.00 -6.98
N LEU A 247 -2.90 -16.52 -6.97
CA LEU A 247 -3.41 -17.42 -8.00
C LEU A 247 -3.54 -16.72 -9.38
N SER A 248 -3.89 -15.42 -9.40
CA SER A 248 -3.93 -14.64 -10.64
C SER A 248 -2.55 -14.54 -11.30
N ILE A 249 -1.48 -14.45 -10.51
CA ILE A 249 -0.09 -14.43 -11.00
C ILE A 249 0.27 -15.78 -11.62
N VAL A 250 -0.06 -16.89 -10.94
CA VAL A 250 0.13 -18.24 -11.48
C VAL A 250 -0.61 -18.40 -12.81
N PHE A 251 -1.88 -17.97 -12.86
CA PHE A 251 -2.70 -18.04 -14.06
C PHE A 251 -2.05 -17.32 -15.26
N VAL A 252 -1.61 -16.06 -15.06
CA VAL A 252 -0.98 -15.28 -16.14
C VAL A 252 0.34 -15.92 -16.58
N GLY A 253 1.14 -16.47 -15.65
CA GLY A 253 2.34 -17.21 -15.96
C GLY A 253 2.07 -18.45 -16.81
N ILE A 254 1.10 -19.29 -16.45
CA ILE A 254 0.67 -20.46 -17.21
C ILE A 254 0.13 -20.03 -18.57
N HIS A 255 -0.74 -19.03 -18.61
CA HIS A 255 -1.32 -18.53 -19.85
C HIS A 255 -0.24 -18.06 -20.83
N SER A 256 0.84 -17.42 -20.31
CA SER A 256 1.96 -16.97 -21.14
C SER A 256 2.77 -18.12 -21.78
N LEU A 257 2.80 -19.31 -21.16
CA LEU A 257 3.45 -20.50 -21.72
C LEU A 257 2.59 -21.23 -22.74
N LEU A 258 1.27 -21.29 -22.50
CA LEU A 258 0.34 -22.11 -23.30
C LEU A 258 -0.21 -21.35 -24.52
N SER A 259 -0.37 -20.03 -24.44
CA SER A 259 -0.98 -19.27 -25.50
C SER A 259 -0.03 -18.95 -26.65
N LYS A 260 -0.40 -19.35 -27.86
CA LYS A 260 0.23 -18.89 -29.09
C LYS A 260 -0.38 -17.55 -29.47
N SER A 261 0.27 -16.45 -29.01
CA SER A 261 -0.22 -15.09 -29.28
C SER A 261 -0.38 -14.82 -30.77
N LYS A 262 -1.63 -14.58 -31.21
CA LYS A 262 -1.97 -14.02 -32.52
C LYS A 262 -3.16 -13.06 -32.48
N ASN A 263 -3.73 -12.75 -31.32
CA ASN A 263 -4.94 -11.93 -31.24
C ASN A 263 -4.57 -10.46 -31.01
N GLU A 264 -4.60 -9.67 -32.07
CA GLU A 264 -4.55 -8.21 -32.03
C GLU A 264 -5.98 -7.70 -32.24
N GLY A 265 -6.57 -7.04 -31.23
CA GLY A 265 -7.88 -6.39 -31.36
C GLY A 265 -8.70 -6.30 -30.08
N LEU A 266 -9.95 -5.85 -30.22
CA LEU A 266 -10.96 -5.75 -29.14
C LEU A 266 -11.37 -7.09 -28.53
N HIS A 267 -11.06 -8.19 -29.20
CA HIS A 267 -11.36 -9.55 -28.77
C HIS A 267 -10.18 -10.24 -28.06
N ASP A 268 -9.15 -9.49 -27.62
CA ASP A 268 -8.04 -10.03 -26.86
C ASP A 268 -8.52 -10.49 -25.47
N PRO A 269 -8.49 -11.80 -25.18
CA PRO A 269 -8.98 -12.33 -23.90
C PRO A 269 -8.23 -11.78 -22.70
N ARG A 270 -7.01 -11.26 -22.91
CA ARG A 270 -6.20 -10.64 -21.86
C ARG A 270 -6.87 -9.40 -21.25
N LEU A 271 -7.67 -8.66 -22.03
CA LEU A 271 -8.45 -7.52 -21.51
C LEU A 271 -9.43 -7.98 -20.41
N TRP A 272 -10.13 -9.07 -20.66
CA TRP A 272 -11.10 -9.62 -19.72
C TRP A 272 -10.43 -10.21 -18.48
N PHE A 273 -9.31 -10.92 -18.66
CA PHE A 273 -8.54 -11.44 -17.54
C PHE A 273 -7.94 -10.31 -16.69
N ALA A 274 -7.33 -9.30 -17.32
CA ALA A 274 -6.78 -8.15 -16.62
C ALA A 274 -7.87 -7.39 -15.85
N PHE A 275 -9.04 -7.18 -16.48
CA PHE A 275 -10.18 -6.58 -15.83
C PHE A 275 -10.66 -7.41 -14.64
N GLY A 276 -10.88 -8.73 -14.81
CA GLY A 276 -11.31 -9.61 -13.74
C GLY A 276 -10.32 -9.67 -12.57
N PHE A 277 -9.02 -9.76 -12.86
CA PHE A 277 -7.99 -9.76 -11.82
C PHE A 277 -7.80 -8.39 -11.17
N GLY A 278 -8.02 -7.29 -11.91
CA GLY A 278 -8.05 -5.96 -11.33
C GLY A 278 -9.07 -5.83 -10.20
N PHE A 279 -10.25 -6.45 -10.33
CA PHE A 279 -11.26 -6.52 -9.26
C PHE A 279 -10.72 -7.18 -8.00
N ILE A 280 -9.94 -8.26 -8.14
CA ILE A 280 -9.36 -8.97 -6.98
C ILE A 280 -8.28 -8.12 -6.32
N HIS A 281 -7.35 -7.56 -7.12
CA HIS A 281 -6.22 -6.78 -6.62
C HIS A 281 -6.64 -5.49 -5.91
N GLY A 282 -7.72 -4.83 -6.35
CA GLY A 282 -8.21 -3.60 -5.72
C GLY A 282 -8.67 -3.79 -4.27
N PHE A 283 -9.16 -4.98 -3.92
CA PHE A 283 -9.49 -5.30 -2.53
C PHE A 283 -8.26 -5.50 -1.65
N GLY A 284 -7.11 -5.88 -2.23
CA GLY A 284 -5.88 -6.12 -1.48
C GLY A 284 -5.28 -4.88 -0.81
N PHE A 285 -5.57 -3.67 -1.34
CA PHE A 285 -5.08 -2.40 -0.77
C PHE A 285 -6.13 -1.59 -0.02
N ALA A 286 -7.38 -2.05 -0.06
CA ALA A 286 -8.52 -1.31 0.49
C ALA A 286 -8.40 -1.02 1.99
N ASN A 287 -7.84 -1.93 2.77
CA ASN A 287 -7.67 -1.76 4.22
C ASN A 287 -6.76 -0.56 4.53
N ALA A 288 -5.64 -0.39 3.82
CA ALA A 288 -4.73 0.73 4.02
C ALA A 288 -5.41 2.09 3.74
N LEU A 289 -6.27 2.17 2.72
CA LEU A 289 -6.96 3.41 2.40
C LEU A 289 -8.18 3.69 3.31
N HIS A 290 -8.88 2.63 3.75
CA HIS A 290 -10.01 2.78 4.68
C HIS A 290 -9.57 3.29 6.05
N GLU A 291 -8.35 2.97 6.45
CA GLU A 291 -7.76 3.38 7.71
C GLU A 291 -7.42 4.87 7.77
N MET A 292 -7.27 5.52 6.61
CA MET A 292 -6.92 6.95 6.51
C MET A 292 -8.02 7.90 7.00
N SER A 293 -9.20 7.43 7.42
CA SER A 293 -10.31 8.24 7.97
C SER A 293 -10.61 9.54 7.20
N LEU A 294 -10.41 9.51 5.87
CA LEU A 294 -10.54 10.67 4.99
C LEU A 294 -11.99 11.19 4.93
N PRO A 295 -12.23 12.51 4.94
CA PRO A 295 -13.54 13.05 4.64
C PRO A 295 -14.01 12.62 3.24
N ARG A 296 -15.31 12.43 3.08
CA ARG A 296 -15.89 11.94 1.81
C ARG A 296 -15.48 12.74 0.58
N TYR A 297 -15.27 14.05 0.70
CA TYR A 297 -14.83 14.88 -0.41
C TYR A 297 -13.34 14.71 -0.76
N ALA A 298 -12.48 14.45 0.24
CA ALA A 298 -11.05 14.19 0.01
C ALA A 298 -10.81 12.79 -0.52
N LEU A 299 -11.64 11.80 -0.09
CA LEU A 299 -11.59 10.43 -0.60
C LEU A 299 -11.64 10.35 -2.12
N GLY A 300 -12.52 11.13 -2.77
CA GLY A 300 -12.63 11.14 -4.23
C GLY A 300 -11.33 11.56 -4.93
N TYR A 301 -10.71 12.65 -4.47
CA TYR A 301 -9.44 13.13 -5.04
C TYR A 301 -8.29 12.18 -4.73
N SER A 302 -8.21 11.65 -3.52
CA SER A 302 -7.17 10.72 -3.10
C SER A 302 -7.25 9.41 -3.88
N LEU A 303 -8.44 8.80 -4.00
CA LEU A 303 -8.68 7.59 -4.78
C LEU A 303 -8.34 7.78 -6.25
N PHE A 304 -8.82 8.88 -6.86
CA PHE A 304 -8.53 9.17 -8.25
C PHE A 304 -7.02 9.32 -8.48
N SER A 305 -6.36 10.12 -7.64
CA SER A 305 -4.93 10.39 -7.77
C SER A 305 -4.07 9.16 -7.50
N PHE A 306 -4.45 8.33 -6.55
CA PHE A 306 -3.78 7.06 -6.29
C PHE A 306 -3.88 6.13 -7.51
N ASN A 307 -5.07 5.95 -8.07
CA ASN A 307 -5.25 5.11 -9.26
C ASN A 307 -4.56 5.68 -10.52
N LEU A 308 -4.48 7.02 -10.63
CA LEU A 308 -3.64 7.65 -11.65
C LEU A 308 -2.16 7.29 -11.46
N GLY A 309 -1.68 7.27 -10.23
CA GLY A 309 -0.33 6.81 -9.89
C GLY A 309 -0.11 5.33 -10.22
N VAL A 310 -1.07 4.47 -9.90
CA VAL A 310 -1.07 3.05 -10.28
C VAL A 310 -0.92 2.89 -11.79
N GLU A 311 -1.73 3.60 -12.58
CA GLU A 311 -1.68 3.59 -14.04
C GLU A 311 -0.30 4.03 -14.56
N ILE A 312 0.24 5.14 -14.04
CA ILE A 312 1.57 5.64 -14.40
C ILE A 312 2.64 4.58 -14.09
N GLY A 313 2.62 3.98 -12.90
CA GLY A 313 3.58 2.94 -12.50
C GLY A 313 3.54 1.72 -13.44
N GLN A 314 2.35 1.25 -13.77
CA GLN A 314 2.16 0.15 -14.74
C GLN A 314 2.64 0.52 -16.14
N MET A 315 2.32 1.72 -16.63
CA MET A 315 2.80 2.21 -17.91
C MET A 315 4.33 2.27 -17.95
N CYS A 316 5.00 2.72 -16.88
CA CYS A 316 6.45 2.73 -16.80
C CYS A 316 7.05 1.31 -16.97
N ILE A 317 6.46 0.30 -16.32
CA ILE A 317 6.91 -1.10 -16.46
C ILE A 317 6.70 -1.58 -17.91
N VAL A 318 5.54 -1.33 -18.50
CA VAL A 318 5.23 -1.73 -19.89
C VAL A 318 6.20 -1.05 -20.87
N LEU A 319 6.40 0.26 -20.75
CA LEU A 319 7.27 1.04 -21.64
C LEU A 319 8.76 0.67 -21.50
N ALA A 320 9.17 0.18 -20.36
CA ALA A 320 10.53 -0.32 -20.15
C ALA A 320 10.71 -1.76 -20.68
N ALA A 321 9.82 -2.67 -20.30
CA ALA A 321 9.99 -4.09 -20.55
C ALA A 321 9.57 -4.53 -21.97
N ALA A 322 8.51 -3.95 -22.56
CA ALA A 322 8.03 -4.38 -23.87
C ALA A 322 9.02 -4.07 -25.02
N PRO A 323 9.67 -2.87 -25.09
CA PRO A 323 10.71 -2.63 -26.10
C PRO A 323 11.93 -3.53 -25.92
N LEU A 324 12.32 -3.82 -24.66
CA LEU A 324 13.44 -4.72 -24.37
C LEU A 324 13.18 -6.14 -24.90
N LEU A 325 11.99 -6.69 -24.62
CA LEU A 325 11.57 -8.00 -25.14
C LEU A 325 11.49 -8.01 -26.69
N SER A 326 11.01 -6.92 -27.29
CA SER A 326 10.98 -6.76 -28.74
C SER A 326 12.39 -6.73 -29.34
N LEU A 327 13.32 -5.99 -28.73
CA LEU A 327 14.73 -5.91 -29.19
C LEU A 327 15.42 -7.28 -29.13
N ILE A 328 15.19 -8.03 -28.03
CA ILE A 328 15.70 -9.41 -27.92
C ILE A 328 15.13 -10.27 -29.04
N GLY A 329 13.83 -10.15 -29.33
CA GLY A 329 13.15 -10.91 -30.39
C GLY A 329 13.65 -10.58 -31.80
N ARG A 330 14.00 -9.32 -32.07
CA ARG A 330 14.59 -8.89 -33.36
C ARG A 330 15.97 -9.47 -33.58
N ARG A 331 16.75 -9.74 -32.51
CA ARG A 331 18.09 -10.29 -32.59
C ARG A 331 18.11 -11.80 -32.60
N SER A 332 17.24 -12.47 -31.82
CA SER A 332 17.14 -13.93 -31.74
C SER A 332 15.79 -14.37 -31.20
N LEU A 333 15.00 -15.04 -32.05
CA LEU A 333 13.75 -15.66 -31.64
C LEU A 333 13.92 -16.76 -30.59
N VAL A 334 15.06 -17.50 -30.68
CA VAL A 334 15.38 -18.56 -29.71
C VAL A 334 15.65 -17.94 -28.34
N LEU A 335 16.44 -16.85 -28.29
CA LEU A 335 16.73 -16.17 -27.04
C LEU A 335 15.45 -15.58 -26.44
N ARG A 336 14.59 -14.93 -27.24
CA ARG A 336 13.31 -14.44 -26.78
C ARG A 336 12.45 -15.55 -26.18
N ARG A 337 12.33 -16.70 -26.84
CA ARG A 337 11.57 -17.85 -26.31
C ARG A 337 12.15 -18.32 -24.98
N ARG A 338 13.47 -18.46 -24.85
CA ARG A 338 14.11 -18.86 -23.59
C ARG A 338 13.83 -17.85 -22.48
N VAL A 339 13.97 -16.55 -22.74
CA VAL A 339 13.70 -15.48 -21.77
C VAL A 339 12.24 -15.52 -21.31
N VAL A 340 11.29 -15.66 -22.25
CA VAL A 340 9.86 -15.76 -21.93
C VAL A 340 9.57 -17.02 -21.13
N THR A 341 10.12 -18.19 -21.52
CA THR A 341 9.86 -19.45 -20.79
C THR A 341 10.44 -19.39 -19.37
N VAL A 342 11.69 -18.96 -19.20
CA VAL A 342 12.33 -18.86 -17.89
C VAL A 342 11.61 -17.82 -17.01
N GLY A 343 11.26 -16.66 -17.59
CA GLY A 343 10.52 -15.63 -16.89
C GLY A 343 9.13 -16.08 -16.45
N ALA A 344 8.39 -16.76 -17.34
CA ALA A 344 7.07 -17.31 -17.03
C ALA A 344 7.13 -18.40 -15.94
N LEU A 345 8.13 -19.29 -15.99
CA LEU A 345 8.36 -20.25 -14.92
C LEU A 345 8.66 -19.56 -13.58
N GLY A 346 9.48 -18.51 -13.60
CA GLY A 346 9.74 -17.70 -12.41
C GLY A 346 8.45 -17.06 -11.83
N VAL A 347 7.59 -16.51 -12.70
CA VAL A 347 6.28 -15.95 -12.32
C VAL A 347 5.39 -17.04 -11.69
N ILE A 348 5.31 -18.24 -12.30
CA ILE A 348 4.51 -19.35 -11.79
C ILE A 348 5.02 -19.78 -10.42
N LEU A 349 6.33 -20.00 -10.27
CA LEU A 349 6.93 -20.45 -9.02
C LEU A 349 6.73 -19.44 -7.88
N ALA A 350 6.94 -18.16 -8.14
CA ALA A 350 6.72 -17.10 -7.16
C ALA A 350 5.23 -17.01 -6.76
N GLY A 351 4.32 -17.02 -7.75
CA GLY A 351 2.88 -16.99 -7.48
C GLY A 351 2.41 -18.24 -6.71
N ALA A 352 2.90 -19.43 -7.06
CA ALA A 352 2.57 -20.67 -6.36
C ALA A 352 3.11 -20.66 -4.91
N PHE A 353 4.32 -20.18 -4.71
CA PHE A 353 4.90 -20.01 -3.37
C PHE A 353 4.03 -19.07 -2.51
N TRP A 354 3.67 -17.90 -3.03
CA TRP A 354 2.81 -16.96 -2.30
C TRP A 354 1.39 -17.49 -2.10
N PHE A 355 0.85 -18.25 -3.06
CA PHE A 355 -0.45 -18.89 -2.88
C PHE A 355 -0.44 -19.84 -1.68
N VAL A 356 0.55 -20.74 -1.62
CA VAL A 356 0.69 -21.67 -0.48
C VAL A 356 0.90 -20.91 0.83
N GLN A 357 1.77 -19.91 0.83
CA GLN A 357 2.03 -19.08 2.00
C GLN A 357 0.76 -18.41 2.52
N ARG A 358 0.02 -17.71 1.62
CA ARG A 358 -1.17 -16.93 1.99
C ARG A 358 -2.39 -17.79 2.29
N ALA A 359 -2.51 -18.96 1.68
CA ALA A 359 -3.64 -19.87 1.89
C ALA A 359 -3.53 -20.70 3.18
N PHE A 360 -2.30 -21.03 3.61
CA PHE A 360 -2.10 -22.03 4.68
C PHE A 360 -1.29 -21.51 5.88
N PHE A 361 -0.53 -20.40 5.72
CA PHE A 361 0.39 -19.92 6.76
C PHE A 361 0.16 -18.46 7.19
N THR A 362 -0.73 -17.72 6.52
CA THR A 362 -1.18 -16.38 6.95
C THR A 362 -2.64 -16.47 7.36
N ALA A 363 -2.91 -17.05 8.52
CA ALA A 363 -4.23 -17.01 9.17
C ALA A 363 -4.27 -15.85 10.17
#